data_5c5386f18c24da2bc1727e9ab8b195c6
#
_entry.id   5c5386f18c24da2bc1727e9ab8b195c6
#
_cell.length_a   1.000
_cell.length_b   1.000
_cell.length_c   1.000
_cell.angle_alpha   90.00
_cell.angle_beta   90.00
_cell.angle_gamma   90.00
#
_symmetry.space_group_name_H-M   'P 1'
#
loop_
_entity.id
_entity.type
_entity.pdbx_description
1 polymer ?
#
loop_
_entity_poly.entity_id
_entity_poly.type
_entity_poly.pdbx_seq_one_letter_code
_entity_poly.pdbx_strand_id
1 'polypeptide(L)'
;MDLGLRGKTALVTGGSKGLGLGCAIGLAAEGCRIHLAARTKSDLEAARAEIANSSDVPVEIHPVDLMDPANGAALVAACGDIDILVNSAGGVPSGYLDNLSDAEWTDGFGLKIFGAVAVTRAAYAAMKAKGGGVIVNIIGVHGQRPRATHVASGAANAALMSITNALGADSAADGIRVVGVNPGFVLTDRVRTSAKRRARTELGDEARWGEIIESLPRVGTVEQVADLVTYLASERAGHITGAIIPIDGGLSAAPYVGA
;
A
#
# COMPACT_ATOMS: atom_id res chain seq x y z
N MET A 1 -13.44 -16.92 -10.46
CA MET A 1 -12.13 -17.62 -10.51
C MET A 1 -11.79 -17.97 -9.08
N ASP A 2 -11.49 -19.21 -8.77
CA ASP A 2 -10.97 -19.55 -7.44
C ASP A 2 -9.50 -19.10 -7.34
N LEU A 3 -9.20 -18.28 -6.34
CA LEU A 3 -7.86 -17.73 -6.08
C LEU A 3 -7.05 -18.58 -5.08
N GLY A 4 -7.67 -19.58 -4.44
CA GLY A 4 -7.01 -20.46 -3.46
C GLY A 4 -6.57 -19.74 -2.18
N LEU A 5 -7.23 -18.64 -1.82
CA LEU A 5 -6.85 -17.78 -0.68
C LEU A 5 -7.56 -18.14 0.63
N ARG A 6 -8.59 -18.98 0.58
CA ARG A 6 -9.37 -19.37 1.77
C ARG A 6 -8.47 -19.99 2.85
N GLY A 7 -8.56 -19.44 4.05
CA GLY A 7 -7.78 -19.88 5.22
C GLY A 7 -6.34 -19.37 5.28
N LYS A 8 -5.84 -18.68 4.26
CA LYS A 8 -4.55 -17.98 4.31
C LYS A 8 -4.61 -16.83 5.31
N THR A 9 -3.48 -16.46 5.87
CA THR A 9 -3.35 -15.35 6.82
C THR A 9 -2.66 -14.16 6.15
N ALA A 10 -3.31 -13.01 6.16
CA ALA A 10 -2.80 -11.77 5.55
C ALA A 10 -2.54 -10.69 6.60
N LEU A 11 -1.33 -10.15 6.63
CA LEU A 11 -0.98 -8.94 7.36
C LEU A 11 -1.02 -7.73 6.42
N VAL A 12 -1.82 -6.72 6.78
CA VAL A 12 -1.93 -5.47 6.02
C VAL A 12 -1.47 -4.30 6.88
N THR A 13 -0.32 -3.72 6.55
CA THR A 13 0.14 -2.48 7.19
C THR A 13 -0.58 -1.27 6.57
N GLY A 14 -0.91 -0.27 7.40
CA GLY A 14 -1.78 0.84 6.94
C GLY A 14 -3.21 0.38 6.63
N GLY A 15 -3.66 -0.72 7.24
CA GLY A 15 -4.93 -1.39 6.97
C GLY A 15 -6.18 -0.71 7.54
N SER A 16 -6.05 0.45 8.19
CA SER A 16 -7.19 1.11 8.82
C SER A 16 -8.00 2.00 7.88
N LYS A 17 -7.47 2.39 6.71
CA LYS A 17 -8.12 3.33 5.76
C LYS A 17 -7.61 3.14 4.34
N GLY A 18 -8.35 3.65 3.38
CA GLY A 18 -7.94 3.82 1.98
C GLY A 18 -7.52 2.51 1.31
N LEU A 19 -6.39 2.52 0.62
CA LEU A 19 -5.94 1.36 -0.15
C LEU A 19 -5.65 0.14 0.72
N GLY A 20 -5.05 0.32 1.90
CA GLY A 20 -4.78 -0.78 2.82
C GLY A 20 -6.07 -1.46 3.30
N LEU A 21 -7.07 -0.67 3.69
CA LEU A 21 -8.37 -1.21 4.07
C LEU A 21 -9.07 -1.92 2.90
N GLY A 22 -9.07 -1.31 1.72
CA GLY A 22 -9.63 -1.96 0.53
C GLY A 22 -8.97 -3.30 0.22
N CYS A 23 -7.63 -3.38 0.30
CA CYS A 23 -6.91 -4.65 0.14
C CYS A 23 -7.30 -5.68 1.21
N ALA A 24 -7.48 -5.25 2.47
CA ALA A 24 -7.92 -6.13 3.54
C ALA A 24 -9.34 -6.66 3.30
N ILE A 25 -10.26 -5.81 2.83
CA ILE A 25 -11.63 -6.21 2.45
C ILE A 25 -11.59 -7.22 1.30
N GLY A 26 -10.81 -6.95 0.23
CA GLY A 26 -10.69 -7.89 -0.89
C GLY A 26 -10.13 -9.26 -0.48
N LEU A 27 -9.09 -9.28 0.35
CA LEU A 27 -8.52 -10.53 0.88
C LEU A 27 -9.50 -11.26 1.83
N ALA A 28 -10.26 -10.52 2.65
CA ALA A 28 -11.29 -11.07 3.53
C ALA A 28 -12.43 -11.71 2.74
N ALA A 29 -12.86 -11.10 1.63
CA ALA A 29 -13.88 -11.64 0.74
C ALA A 29 -13.46 -12.99 0.11
N GLU A 30 -12.17 -13.20 -0.11
CA GLU A 30 -11.61 -14.48 -0.58
C GLU A 30 -11.35 -15.48 0.57
N GLY A 31 -11.74 -15.13 1.81
CA GLY A 31 -11.67 -16.02 2.98
C GLY A 31 -10.33 -16.03 3.70
N CYS A 32 -9.48 -15.01 3.54
CA CYS A 32 -8.27 -14.85 4.33
C CYS A 32 -8.60 -14.42 5.76
N ARG A 33 -7.81 -14.88 6.73
CA ARG A 33 -7.72 -14.27 8.07
C ARG A 33 -6.94 -12.97 7.95
N ILE A 34 -7.39 -11.92 8.61
CA ILE A 34 -6.84 -10.59 8.44
C ILE A 34 -6.17 -10.09 9.72
N HIS A 35 -4.94 -9.61 9.62
CA HIS A 35 -4.27 -8.80 10.63
C HIS A 35 -4.12 -7.38 10.08
N LEU A 36 -4.73 -6.40 10.77
CA LEU A 36 -4.65 -4.99 10.42
C LEU A 36 -3.65 -4.28 11.33
N ALA A 37 -2.68 -3.60 10.77
CA ALA A 37 -1.71 -2.81 11.53
C ALA A 37 -1.78 -1.33 11.13
N ALA A 38 -1.96 -0.44 12.13
CA ALA A 38 -1.92 1.01 12.00
C ALA A 38 -1.74 1.66 13.37
N ARG A 39 -1.50 2.98 13.44
CA ARG A 39 -1.24 3.68 14.70
C ARG A 39 -2.48 3.86 15.58
N THR A 40 -3.61 4.17 14.96
CA THR A 40 -4.83 4.59 15.67
C THR A 40 -5.74 3.40 15.94
N LYS A 41 -5.91 3.05 17.20
CA LYS A 41 -6.74 1.90 17.60
C LYS A 41 -8.20 2.05 17.16
N SER A 42 -8.80 3.23 17.35
CA SER A 42 -10.20 3.48 16.95
C SER A 42 -10.42 3.34 15.44
N ASP A 43 -9.45 3.74 14.62
CA ASP A 43 -9.52 3.56 13.16
C ASP A 43 -9.44 2.07 12.78
N LEU A 44 -8.64 1.29 13.50
CA LEU A 44 -8.55 -0.16 13.31
C LEU A 44 -9.83 -0.88 13.75
N GLU A 45 -10.45 -0.45 14.84
CA GLU A 45 -11.75 -0.98 15.29
C GLU A 45 -12.86 -0.71 14.28
N ALA A 46 -12.90 0.49 13.71
CA ALA A 46 -13.81 0.84 12.62
C ALA A 46 -13.57 -0.03 11.37
N ALA A 47 -12.31 -0.19 10.96
CA ALA A 47 -11.95 -1.02 9.82
C ALA A 47 -12.33 -2.50 10.04
N ARG A 48 -12.13 -3.04 11.24
CA ARG A 48 -12.57 -4.39 11.60
C ARG A 48 -14.08 -4.54 11.48
N ALA A 49 -14.85 -3.56 11.97
CA ALA A 49 -16.30 -3.57 11.87
C ALA A 49 -16.77 -3.49 10.40
N GLU A 50 -16.08 -2.72 9.56
CA GLU A 50 -16.38 -2.61 8.13
C GLU A 50 -16.15 -3.97 7.42
N ILE A 51 -15.04 -4.66 7.68
CA ILE A 51 -14.78 -5.98 7.13
C ILE A 51 -15.84 -6.99 7.60
N ALA A 52 -16.23 -6.95 8.88
CA ALA A 52 -17.24 -7.84 9.44
C ALA A 52 -18.63 -7.68 8.82
N ASN A 53 -18.93 -6.54 8.18
CA ASN A 53 -20.19 -6.35 7.45
C ASN A 53 -20.25 -7.14 6.14
N SER A 54 -19.10 -7.57 5.60
CA SER A 54 -19.01 -8.24 4.29
C SER A 54 -18.39 -9.65 4.36
N SER A 55 -17.81 -10.04 5.49
CA SER A 55 -17.10 -11.31 5.63
C SER A 55 -17.06 -11.77 7.09
N ASP A 56 -17.20 -13.10 7.30
CA ASP A 56 -17.14 -13.73 8.63
C ASP A 56 -15.73 -14.20 9.03
N VAL A 57 -14.69 -13.76 8.33
CA VAL A 57 -13.32 -14.17 8.63
C VAL A 57 -12.80 -13.52 9.93
N PRO A 58 -11.88 -14.18 10.65
CA PRO A 58 -11.22 -13.55 11.80
C PRO A 58 -10.44 -12.29 11.39
N VAL A 59 -10.64 -11.18 12.12
CA VAL A 59 -9.92 -9.93 11.95
C VAL A 59 -9.28 -9.52 13.26
N GLU A 60 -7.96 -9.51 13.31
CA GLU A 60 -7.17 -9.04 14.44
C GLU A 60 -6.60 -7.65 14.14
N ILE A 61 -6.48 -6.82 15.18
CA ILE A 61 -5.98 -5.45 15.06
C ILE A 61 -4.73 -5.25 15.89
N HIS A 62 -3.74 -4.55 15.31
CA HIS A 62 -2.45 -4.27 15.93
C HIS A 62 -2.20 -2.75 15.91
N PRO A 63 -2.55 -2.04 17.01
CA PRO A 63 -2.16 -0.64 17.17
C PRO A 63 -0.64 -0.53 17.33
N VAL A 64 0.04 -0.05 16.28
CA VAL A 64 1.51 -0.02 16.23
C VAL A 64 2.01 1.14 15.38
N ASP A 65 3.08 1.79 15.83
CA ASP A 65 3.79 2.79 15.04
C ASP A 65 5.01 2.15 14.38
N LEU A 66 4.96 2.03 13.06
CA LEU A 66 6.04 1.47 12.24
C LEU A 66 7.16 2.48 11.93
N MET A 67 7.10 3.69 12.46
CA MET A 67 8.24 4.62 12.48
C MET A 67 9.39 4.08 13.34
N ASP A 68 9.08 3.28 14.36
CA ASP A 68 10.08 2.53 15.11
C ASP A 68 10.32 1.17 14.43
N PRO A 69 11.52 0.94 13.85
CA PRO A 69 11.84 -0.31 13.17
C PRO A 69 11.77 -1.55 14.07
N ALA A 70 11.92 -1.41 15.41
CA ALA A 70 11.82 -2.52 16.35
C ALA A 70 10.40 -3.13 16.35
N ASN A 71 9.39 -2.31 16.09
CA ASN A 71 7.99 -2.73 16.04
C ASN A 71 7.67 -3.66 14.86
N GLY A 72 8.46 -3.66 13.78
CA GLY A 72 8.25 -4.53 12.64
C GLY A 72 8.35 -6.01 12.99
N ALA A 73 9.39 -6.40 13.72
CA ALA A 73 9.58 -7.79 14.17
C ALA A 73 8.52 -8.20 15.20
N ALA A 74 8.21 -7.32 16.17
CA ALA A 74 7.18 -7.59 17.17
C ALA A 74 5.79 -7.77 16.55
N LEU A 75 5.44 -6.96 15.53
CA LEU A 75 4.18 -7.08 14.80
C LEU A 75 4.07 -8.44 14.10
N VAL A 76 5.10 -8.84 13.34
CA VAL A 76 5.08 -10.12 12.63
C VAL A 76 4.99 -11.29 13.61
N ALA A 77 5.73 -11.25 14.72
CA ALA A 77 5.65 -12.28 15.75
C ALA A 77 4.25 -12.37 16.39
N ALA A 78 3.57 -11.24 16.58
CA ALA A 78 2.20 -11.21 17.11
C ALA A 78 1.16 -11.77 16.12
N CYS A 79 1.42 -11.69 14.81
CA CYS A 79 0.53 -12.26 13.78
C CYS A 79 0.68 -13.78 13.62
N GLY A 80 1.76 -14.38 14.11
CA GLY A 80 2.05 -15.80 13.90
C GLY A 80 2.40 -16.12 12.43
N ASP A 81 1.86 -17.22 11.92
CA ASP A 81 2.14 -17.68 10.55
C ASP A 81 1.38 -16.86 9.51
N ILE A 82 2.04 -15.90 8.89
CA ILE A 82 1.48 -15.11 7.79
C ILE A 82 1.84 -15.70 6.43
N ASP A 83 0.89 -15.73 5.51
CA ASP A 83 1.06 -16.15 4.12
C ASP A 83 1.26 -14.96 3.18
N ILE A 84 0.61 -13.84 3.51
CA ILE A 84 0.54 -12.66 2.68
C ILE A 84 0.91 -11.44 3.54
N LEU A 85 1.83 -10.63 3.05
CA LEU A 85 2.10 -9.30 3.59
C LEU A 85 1.72 -8.26 2.55
N VAL A 86 0.86 -7.31 2.92
CA VAL A 86 0.58 -6.12 2.12
C VAL A 86 1.17 -4.90 2.83
N ASN A 87 2.24 -4.34 2.28
CA ASN A 87 2.83 -3.09 2.74
C ASN A 87 2.08 -1.91 2.12
N SER A 88 1.13 -1.33 2.87
CA SER A 88 0.38 -0.14 2.48
C SER A 88 0.54 1.03 3.45
N ALA A 89 1.25 0.82 4.57
CA ALA A 89 1.59 1.92 5.47
C ALA A 89 2.53 2.91 4.77
N GLY A 90 2.16 4.17 4.80
CA GLY A 90 3.00 5.22 4.24
C GLY A 90 2.21 6.45 3.84
N GLY A 91 2.85 7.59 4.00
CA GLY A 91 2.31 8.88 3.59
C GLY A 91 3.46 9.84 3.50
N VAL A 92 4.03 9.97 2.30
CA VAL A 92 5.06 10.98 2.06
C VAL A 92 4.36 12.26 1.60
N PRO A 93 4.68 13.42 2.16
CA PRO A 93 4.06 14.67 1.75
C PRO A 93 4.39 15.01 0.30
N SER A 94 3.47 15.72 -0.34
CA SER A 94 3.67 16.29 -1.67
C SER A 94 4.14 17.74 -1.52
N GLY A 95 5.08 18.14 -2.33
CA GLY A 95 5.65 19.49 -2.35
C GLY A 95 6.85 19.58 -3.29
N TYR A 96 7.25 20.82 -3.61
CA TYR A 96 8.53 21.11 -4.23
C TYR A 96 9.66 20.93 -3.21
N LEU A 97 10.88 20.82 -3.68
CA LEU A 97 12.06 20.59 -2.83
C LEU A 97 12.24 21.65 -1.73
N ASP A 98 12.01 22.88 -2.08
CA ASP A 98 12.14 24.07 -1.20
C ASP A 98 10.97 24.25 -0.22
N ASN A 99 9.86 23.52 -0.43
CA ASN A 99 8.66 23.61 0.40
C ASN A 99 8.52 22.47 1.42
N LEU A 100 9.46 21.52 1.41
CA LEU A 100 9.47 20.38 2.32
C LEU A 100 10.60 20.52 3.33
N SER A 101 10.24 20.46 4.62
CA SER A 101 11.21 20.46 5.72
C SER A 101 11.95 19.11 5.82
N ASP A 102 13.14 19.13 6.43
CA ASP A 102 13.92 17.92 6.73
C ASP A 102 13.12 16.91 7.57
N ALA A 103 12.26 17.38 8.48
CA ALA A 103 11.39 16.54 9.28
C ALA A 103 10.36 15.80 8.40
N GLU A 104 9.72 16.49 7.45
CA GLU A 104 8.76 15.88 6.53
C GLU A 104 9.42 14.82 5.62
N TRP A 105 10.67 15.06 5.20
CA TRP A 105 11.46 14.06 4.49
C TRP A 105 11.75 12.86 5.37
N THR A 106 12.25 13.08 6.58
CA THR A 106 12.61 12.02 7.53
C THR A 106 11.39 11.16 7.89
N ASP A 107 10.26 11.78 8.23
CA ASP A 107 9.02 11.10 8.60
C ASP A 107 8.44 10.31 7.41
N GLY A 108 8.44 10.92 6.21
CA GLY A 108 7.95 10.27 5.01
C GLY A 108 8.74 9.01 4.67
N PHE A 109 10.07 9.08 4.70
CA PHE A 109 10.95 7.95 4.46
C PHE A 109 10.93 6.96 5.63
N GLY A 110 10.87 7.43 6.86
CA GLY A 110 10.78 6.62 8.07
C GLY A 110 9.66 5.59 7.96
N LEU A 111 8.46 6.05 7.73
CA LEU A 111 7.32 5.14 7.64
C LEU A 111 7.29 4.33 6.33
N LYS A 112 7.44 5.01 5.17
CA LYS A 112 7.23 4.35 3.87
C LYS A 112 8.34 3.39 3.49
N ILE A 113 9.58 3.69 3.87
CA ILE A 113 10.73 2.86 3.52
C ILE A 113 11.20 2.04 4.72
N PHE A 114 11.62 2.68 5.81
CA PHE A 114 12.23 1.94 6.91
C PHE A 114 11.21 1.08 7.65
N GLY A 115 9.97 1.56 7.84
CA GLY A 115 8.87 0.76 8.38
C GLY A 115 8.53 -0.44 7.49
N ALA A 116 8.38 -0.24 6.18
CA ALA A 116 8.12 -1.33 5.25
C ALA A 116 9.27 -2.35 5.22
N VAL A 117 10.54 -1.89 5.23
CA VAL A 117 11.71 -2.77 5.27
C VAL A 117 11.76 -3.58 6.57
N ALA A 118 11.44 -2.98 7.71
CA ALA A 118 11.45 -3.67 9.00
C ALA A 118 10.41 -4.80 9.04
N VAL A 119 9.17 -4.54 8.62
CA VAL A 119 8.12 -5.56 8.53
C VAL A 119 8.47 -6.60 7.47
N THR A 120 8.93 -6.19 6.29
CA THR A 120 9.32 -7.11 5.20
C THR A 120 10.42 -8.06 5.64
N ARG A 121 11.46 -7.57 6.34
CA ARG A 121 12.57 -8.40 6.83
C ARG A 121 12.08 -9.50 7.77
N ALA A 122 11.21 -9.16 8.72
CA ALA A 122 10.66 -10.13 9.66
C ALA A 122 9.72 -11.13 8.97
N ALA A 123 8.81 -10.63 8.12
CA ALA A 123 7.88 -11.46 7.36
C ALA A 123 8.60 -12.40 6.40
N TYR A 124 9.62 -11.91 5.68
CA TYR A 124 10.44 -12.73 4.78
C TYR A 124 11.11 -13.89 5.52
N ALA A 125 11.70 -13.63 6.68
CA ALA A 125 12.32 -14.68 7.49
C ALA A 125 11.31 -15.74 7.95
N ALA A 126 10.11 -15.31 8.40
CA ALA A 126 9.04 -16.23 8.80
C ALA A 126 8.50 -17.04 7.61
N MET A 127 8.25 -16.39 6.46
CA MET A 127 7.79 -17.03 5.23
C MET A 127 8.82 -18.06 4.71
N LYS A 128 10.10 -17.70 4.72
CA LYS A 128 11.19 -18.63 4.33
C LYS A 128 11.24 -19.87 5.23
N ALA A 129 11.11 -19.70 6.53
CA ALA A 129 11.12 -20.81 7.48
C ALA A 129 9.95 -21.79 7.27
N LYS A 130 8.78 -21.30 6.83
CA LYS A 130 7.61 -22.15 6.53
C LYS A 130 7.52 -22.62 5.07
N GLY A 131 8.45 -22.19 4.19
CA GLY A 131 8.55 -22.65 2.82
C GLY A 131 7.80 -21.80 1.78
N GLY A 132 7.39 -20.59 2.10
CA GLY A 132 6.87 -19.66 1.11
C GLY A 132 5.91 -18.59 1.62
N GLY A 133 5.56 -17.68 0.73
CA GLY A 133 4.64 -16.57 1.00
C GLY A 133 4.63 -15.53 -0.11
N VAL A 134 3.83 -14.47 0.09
CA VAL A 134 3.72 -13.37 -0.88
C VAL A 134 3.82 -12.03 -0.17
N ILE A 135 4.63 -11.14 -0.71
CA ILE A 135 4.79 -9.75 -0.25
C ILE A 135 4.34 -8.83 -1.38
N VAL A 136 3.32 -8.01 -1.11
CA VAL A 136 2.81 -7.01 -2.04
C VAL A 136 3.08 -5.61 -1.49
N ASN A 137 3.83 -4.81 -2.21
CA ASN A 137 4.15 -3.43 -1.85
C ASN A 137 3.24 -2.45 -2.60
N ILE A 138 2.44 -1.66 -1.89
CA ILE A 138 1.68 -0.54 -2.47
C ILE A 138 2.61 0.67 -2.56
N ILE A 139 3.01 1.00 -3.76
CA ILE A 139 4.09 1.97 -4.02
C ILE A 139 3.50 3.32 -4.43
N GLY A 140 3.31 3.54 -5.72
CA GLY A 140 2.73 4.75 -6.31
C GLY A 140 3.48 5.23 -7.55
N VAL A 141 2.72 5.76 -8.50
CA VAL A 141 3.18 6.09 -9.85
C VAL A 141 4.35 7.08 -9.93
N HIS A 142 4.49 7.96 -8.93
CA HIS A 142 5.56 8.99 -8.96
C HIS A 142 6.98 8.42 -8.80
N GLY A 143 7.15 7.15 -8.42
CA GLY A 143 8.44 6.48 -8.49
C GLY A 143 8.89 6.18 -9.92
N GLN A 144 7.94 5.86 -10.79
CA GLN A 144 8.17 5.60 -12.21
C GLN A 144 8.07 6.87 -13.06
N ARG A 145 7.20 7.81 -12.65
CA ARG A 145 6.98 9.10 -13.32
C ARG A 145 7.20 10.25 -12.34
N PRO A 146 8.47 10.65 -12.09
CA PRO A 146 8.80 11.71 -11.15
C PRO A 146 8.18 13.06 -11.55
N ARG A 147 7.77 13.84 -10.54
CA ARG A 147 7.29 15.23 -10.70
C ARG A 147 7.89 16.11 -9.63
N ALA A 148 8.22 17.35 -9.98
CA ALA A 148 8.79 18.32 -9.03
C ALA A 148 7.87 18.57 -7.83
N THR A 149 6.53 18.54 -8.03
CA THR A 149 5.54 18.67 -6.96
C THR A 149 5.41 17.45 -6.04
N HIS A 150 6.14 16.37 -6.31
CA HIS A 150 6.09 15.09 -5.59
C HIS A 150 7.50 14.54 -5.37
N VAL A 151 8.49 15.42 -5.16
CA VAL A 151 9.90 15.02 -5.14
C VAL A 151 10.21 13.98 -4.06
N ALA A 152 9.74 14.18 -2.82
CA ALA A 152 9.97 13.25 -1.72
C ALA A 152 9.20 11.92 -1.92
N SER A 153 7.91 12.01 -2.29
CA SER A 153 7.11 10.80 -2.54
C SER A 153 7.60 10.02 -3.76
N GLY A 154 8.08 10.71 -4.80
CA GLY A 154 8.70 10.07 -5.96
C GLY A 154 9.96 9.29 -5.59
N ALA A 155 10.85 9.90 -4.82
CA ALA A 155 12.08 9.28 -4.35
C ALA A 155 11.81 8.06 -3.45
N ALA A 156 10.88 8.18 -2.49
CA ALA A 156 10.48 7.06 -1.64
C ALA A 156 9.84 5.91 -2.45
N ASN A 157 8.97 6.23 -3.41
CA ASN A 157 8.39 5.21 -4.29
C ASN A 157 9.46 4.50 -5.14
N ALA A 158 10.42 5.24 -5.72
CA ALA A 158 11.51 4.66 -6.50
C ALA A 158 12.39 3.74 -5.65
N ALA A 159 12.68 4.12 -4.40
CA ALA A 159 13.41 3.28 -3.46
C ALA A 159 12.65 1.95 -3.20
N LEU A 160 11.33 2.02 -2.94
CA LEU A 160 10.54 0.81 -2.70
C LEU A 160 10.39 -0.07 -3.95
N MET A 161 10.36 0.53 -5.16
CA MET A 161 10.42 -0.22 -6.43
C MET A 161 11.73 -0.98 -6.54
N SER A 162 12.87 -0.33 -6.28
CA SER A 162 14.19 -0.97 -6.31
C SER A 162 14.29 -2.13 -5.31
N ILE A 163 13.81 -1.93 -4.08
CA ILE A 163 13.75 -2.99 -3.05
C ILE A 163 12.88 -4.16 -3.53
N THR A 164 11.72 -3.88 -4.11
CA THR A 164 10.80 -4.91 -4.62
C THR A 164 11.42 -5.74 -5.72
N ASN A 165 12.07 -5.08 -6.70
CA ASN A 165 12.74 -5.76 -7.82
C ASN A 165 13.90 -6.63 -7.32
N ALA A 166 14.74 -6.10 -6.42
CA ALA A 166 15.89 -6.81 -5.89
C ALA A 166 15.46 -8.04 -5.08
N LEU A 167 14.50 -7.90 -4.18
CA LEU A 167 13.99 -9.03 -3.40
C LEU A 167 13.32 -10.09 -4.29
N GLY A 168 12.48 -9.64 -5.23
CA GLY A 168 11.74 -10.55 -6.10
C GLY A 168 12.62 -11.33 -7.09
N ALA A 169 13.84 -10.85 -7.38
CA ALA A 169 14.78 -11.56 -8.23
C ALA A 169 15.31 -12.85 -7.56
N ASP A 170 15.56 -12.81 -6.25
CA ASP A 170 16.19 -13.92 -5.53
C ASP A 170 15.19 -14.74 -4.69
N SER A 171 14.05 -14.16 -4.31
CA SER A 171 13.09 -14.74 -3.35
C SER A 171 12.40 -16.02 -3.84
N ALA A 172 12.39 -16.26 -5.15
CA ALA A 172 11.78 -17.46 -5.74
C ALA A 172 12.41 -18.76 -5.23
N ALA A 173 13.72 -18.75 -4.95
CA ALA A 173 14.43 -19.88 -4.36
C ALA A 173 13.95 -20.24 -2.94
N ASP A 174 13.37 -19.27 -2.24
CA ASP A 174 12.80 -19.43 -0.90
C ASP A 174 11.26 -19.68 -0.93
N GLY A 175 10.68 -19.86 -2.12
CA GLY A 175 9.24 -20.02 -2.31
C GLY A 175 8.44 -18.71 -2.07
N ILE A 176 9.12 -17.56 -2.07
CA ILE A 176 8.51 -16.26 -1.78
C ILE A 176 8.41 -15.44 -3.07
N ARG A 177 7.27 -14.77 -3.25
CA ARG A 177 7.09 -13.77 -4.30
C ARG A 177 7.05 -12.37 -3.69
N VAL A 178 7.74 -11.42 -4.34
CA VAL A 178 7.71 -10.01 -3.94
C VAL A 178 7.31 -9.18 -5.15
N VAL A 179 6.18 -8.49 -5.07
CA VAL A 179 5.62 -7.72 -6.17
C VAL A 179 5.23 -6.32 -5.71
N GLY A 180 5.29 -5.36 -6.62
CA GLY A 180 4.89 -3.99 -6.39
C GLY A 180 3.65 -3.62 -7.19
N VAL A 181 2.77 -2.84 -6.61
CA VAL A 181 1.64 -2.20 -7.29
C VAL A 181 1.87 -0.69 -7.30
N ASN A 182 1.74 -0.07 -8.46
CA ASN A 182 1.88 1.36 -8.67
C ASN A 182 0.52 2.00 -8.97
N PRO A 183 -0.29 2.38 -7.95
CA PRO A 183 -1.50 3.12 -8.19
C PRO A 183 -1.22 4.52 -8.74
N GLY A 184 -2.08 4.98 -9.65
CA GLY A 184 -2.18 6.36 -10.06
C GLY A 184 -3.02 7.18 -9.09
N PHE A 185 -3.90 8.03 -9.64
CA PHE A 185 -4.91 8.72 -8.83
C PHE A 185 -6.02 7.73 -8.47
N VAL A 186 -6.20 7.47 -7.18
CA VAL A 186 -7.26 6.61 -6.65
C VAL A 186 -8.08 7.39 -5.64
N LEU A 187 -9.40 7.40 -5.80
CA LEU A 187 -10.31 8.16 -4.95
C LEU A 187 -10.37 7.57 -3.54
N THR A 188 -9.48 8.02 -2.68
CA THR A 188 -9.44 7.74 -1.25
C THR A 188 -9.83 8.99 -0.46
N ASP A 189 -10.11 8.87 0.83
CA ASP A 189 -10.38 10.02 1.71
C ASP A 189 -9.21 11.01 1.73
N ARG A 190 -7.97 10.52 1.62
CA ARG A 190 -6.78 11.37 1.49
C ARG A 190 -6.81 12.21 0.21
N VAL A 191 -7.16 11.62 -0.93
CA VAL A 191 -7.28 12.34 -2.20
C VAL A 191 -8.44 13.31 -2.15
N ARG A 192 -9.58 12.93 -1.56
CA ARG A 192 -10.73 13.80 -1.34
C ARG A 192 -10.37 15.01 -0.47
N THR A 193 -9.67 14.79 0.65
CA THR A 193 -9.21 15.87 1.53
C THR A 193 -8.23 16.80 0.81
N SER A 194 -7.32 16.26 0.01
CA SER A 194 -6.40 17.06 -0.80
C SER A 194 -7.14 17.89 -1.86
N ALA A 195 -8.13 17.29 -2.54
CA ALA A 195 -8.95 17.97 -3.53
C ALA A 195 -9.75 19.11 -2.90
N LYS A 196 -10.34 18.90 -1.72
CA LYS A 196 -11.03 19.96 -0.95
C LYS A 196 -10.12 21.14 -0.64
N ARG A 197 -8.90 20.86 -0.15
CA ARG A 197 -7.90 21.91 0.12
C ARG A 197 -7.54 22.68 -1.15
N ARG A 198 -7.30 21.97 -2.26
CA ARG A 198 -7.02 22.60 -3.56
C ARG A 198 -8.18 23.44 -4.06
N ALA A 199 -9.42 22.95 -3.97
CA ALA A 199 -10.61 23.69 -4.38
C ALA A 199 -10.75 24.99 -3.59
N ARG A 200 -10.48 24.99 -2.28
CA ARG A 200 -10.44 26.20 -1.47
C ARG A 200 -9.43 27.20 -1.99
N THR A 201 -8.21 26.76 -2.33
CA THR A 201 -7.11 27.64 -2.77
C THR A 201 -7.26 28.09 -4.22
N GLU A 202 -7.63 27.17 -5.14
CA GLU A 202 -7.62 27.42 -6.59
C GLU A 202 -8.97 27.97 -7.09
N LEU A 203 -10.11 27.55 -6.45
CA LEU A 203 -11.46 27.88 -6.88
C LEU A 203 -12.22 28.78 -5.88
N GLY A 204 -11.61 29.07 -4.72
CA GLY A 204 -12.21 29.88 -3.65
C GLY A 204 -13.30 29.19 -2.84
N ASP A 205 -13.65 27.93 -3.16
CA ASP A 205 -14.72 27.19 -2.49
C ASP A 205 -14.38 25.71 -2.37
N GLU A 206 -14.32 25.21 -1.11
CA GLU A 206 -14.05 23.81 -0.80
C GLU A 206 -15.13 22.85 -1.33
N ALA A 207 -16.40 23.30 -1.41
CA ALA A 207 -17.50 22.47 -1.91
C ALA A 207 -17.31 22.05 -3.37
N ARG A 208 -16.51 22.79 -4.15
CA ARG A 208 -16.18 22.51 -5.55
C ARG A 208 -15.06 21.48 -5.74
N TRP A 209 -14.72 20.69 -4.71
CA TRP A 209 -13.67 19.66 -4.78
C TRP A 209 -13.88 18.63 -5.90
N GLY A 210 -15.13 18.38 -6.31
CA GLY A 210 -15.46 17.51 -7.43
C GLY A 210 -14.81 17.97 -8.74
N GLU A 211 -14.76 19.27 -9.02
CA GLU A 211 -14.13 19.85 -10.20
C GLU A 211 -12.60 19.57 -10.22
N ILE A 212 -11.98 19.56 -9.04
CA ILE A 212 -10.56 19.19 -8.91
C ILE A 212 -10.38 17.71 -9.28
N ILE A 213 -11.27 16.82 -8.81
CA ILE A 213 -11.19 15.38 -9.16
C ILE A 213 -11.41 15.17 -10.66
N GLU A 214 -12.41 15.83 -11.25
CA GLU A 214 -12.69 15.74 -12.69
C GLU A 214 -11.54 16.25 -13.55
N SER A 215 -10.74 17.18 -13.04
CA SER A 215 -9.52 17.65 -13.72
C SER A 215 -8.36 16.68 -13.68
N LEU A 216 -8.42 15.65 -12.82
CA LEU A 216 -7.37 14.63 -12.74
C LEU A 216 -7.52 13.61 -13.87
N PRO A 217 -6.42 13.17 -14.48
CA PRO A 217 -6.49 12.15 -15.50
C PRO A 217 -6.85 10.79 -14.87
N ARG A 218 -7.94 10.18 -15.34
CA ARG A 218 -8.32 8.78 -15.07
C ARG A 218 -8.19 8.36 -13.60
N VAL A 219 -9.11 8.85 -12.77
CA VAL A 219 -9.20 8.47 -11.36
C VAL A 219 -9.75 7.04 -11.25
N GLY A 220 -8.99 6.16 -10.59
CA GLY A 220 -9.42 4.80 -10.27
C GLY A 220 -10.12 4.70 -8.91
N THR A 221 -10.61 3.50 -8.59
CA THR A 221 -11.25 3.20 -7.31
C THR A 221 -10.35 2.34 -6.41
N VAL A 222 -10.66 2.29 -5.12
CA VAL A 222 -9.95 1.48 -4.14
C VAL A 222 -10.11 -0.01 -4.47
N GLU A 223 -11.31 -0.40 -4.91
CA GLU A 223 -11.65 -1.78 -5.28
C GLU A 223 -10.80 -2.29 -6.43
N GLN A 224 -10.56 -1.47 -7.46
CA GLN A 224 -9.70 -1.86 -8.59
C GLN A 224 -8.27 -2.19 -8.14
N VAL A 225 -7.73 -1.44 -7.17
CA VAL A 225 -6.41 -1.74 -6.61
C VAL A 225 -6.47 -2.99 -5.73
N ALA A 226 -7.51 -3.14 -4.93
CA ALA A 226 -7.73 -4.30 -4.08
C ALA A 226 -7.84 -5.59 -4.88
N ASP A 227 -8.58 -5.58 -5.99
CA ASP A 227 -8.73 -6.74 -6.90
C ASP A 227 -7.38 -7.19 -7.46
N LEU A 228 -6.55 -6.23 -7.91
CA LEU A 228 -5.20 -6.54 -8.38
C LEU A 228 -4.33 -7.12 -7.27
N VAL A 229 -4.35 -6.54 -6.07
CA VAL A 229 -3.57 -7.04 -4.91
C VAL A 229 -4.02 -8.44 -4.53
N THR A 230 -5.32 -8.70 -4.48
CA THR A 230 -5.90 -10.01 -4.17
C THR A 230 -5.49 -11.06 -5.20
N TYR A 231 -5.54 -10.72 -6.49
CA TYR A 231 -5.03 -11.59 -7.55
C TYR A 231 -3.53 -11.87 -7.38
N LEU A 232 -2.72 -10.84 -7.15
CA LEU A 232 -1.25 -10.98 -6.98
C LEU A 232 -0.89 -11.79 -5.73
N ALA A 233 -1.70 -11.75 -4.69
CA ALA A 233 -1.52 -12.55 -3.48
C ALA A 233 -1.80 -14.05 -3.73
N SER A 234 -2.53 -14.40 -4.78
CA SER A 234 -2.96 -15.76 -5.08
C SER A 234 -1.90 -16.60 -5.80
N GLU A 235 -2.08 -17.92 -5.76
CA GLU A 235 -1.25 -18.86 -6.55
C GLU A 235 -1.45 -18.71 -8.07
N ARG A 236 -2.55 -18.08 -8.50
CA ARG A 236 -2.81 -17.77 -9.91
C ARG A 236 -1.80 -16.79 -10.50
N ALA A 237 -1.17 -15.98 -9.64
CA ALA A 237 -0.06 -15.09 -9.98
C ALA A 237 1.32 -15.72 -9.73
N GLY A 238 1.43 -17.04 -9.61
CA GLY A 238 2.63 -17.78 -9.18
C GLY A 238 3.89 -17.50 -10.01
N HIS A 239 3.75 -17.04 -11.25
CA HIS A 239 4.90 -16.70 -12.10
C HIS A 239 5.25 -15.20 -12.10
N ILE A 240 4.62 -14.41 -11.21
CA ILE A 240 4.86 -12.97 -11.08
C ILE A 240 5.63 -12.71 -9.80
N THR A 241 6.90 -12.34 -9.92
CA THR A 241 7.75 -11.85 -8.82
C THR A 241 8.76 -10.84 -9.38
N GLY A 242 9.27 -9.93 -8.54
CA GLY A 242 10.18 -8.86 -8.95
C GLY A 242 9.57 -7.84 -9.91
N ALA A 243 8.26 -7.84 -10.10
CA ALA A 243 7.57 -6.97 -11.03
C ALA A 243 6.92 -5.79 -10.32
N ILE A 244 6.88 -4.64 -11.00
CA ILE A 244 6.13 -3.45 -10.58
C ILE A 244 4.98 -3.26 -11.57
N ILE A 245 3.75 -3.41 -11.11
CA ILE A 245 2.56 -3.39 -11.96
C ILE A 245 1.84 -2.05 -11.79
N PRO A 246 1.78 -1.21 -12.84
CA PRO A 246 1.01 0.03 -12.79
C PRO A 246 -0.50 -0.27 -12.85
N ILE A 247 -1.25 0.41 -12.00
CA ILE A 247 -2.71 0.50 -12.02
C ILE A 247 -3.10 1.97 -11.94
N ASP A 248 -2.89 2.69 -13.03
CA ASP A 248 -2.82 4.15 -13.05
C ASP A 248 -3.60 4.78 -14.23
N GLY A 249 -4.42 3.97 -14.91
CA GLY A 249 -5.16 4.42 -16.08
C GLY A 249 -4.27 4.83 -17.25
N GLY A 250 -3.02 4.37 -17.32
CA GLY A 250 -2.04 4.69 -18.36
C GLY A 250 -1.25 5.98 -18.08
N LEU A 251 -1.32 6.50 -16.83
CA LEU A 251 -0.62 7.73 -16.46
C LEU A 251 0.90 7.62 -16.63
N SER A 252 1.49 6.49 -16.22
CA SER A 252 2.94 6.27 -16.36
C SER A 252 3.41 6.09 -17.79
N ALA A 253 2.54 5.59 -18.69
CA ALA A 253 2.83 5.39 -20.09
C ALA A 253 2.53 6.63 -20.98
N ALA A 254 1.82 7.63 -20.44
CA ALA A 254 1.47 8.82 -21.20
C ALA A 254 2.73 9.64 -21.54
N PRO A 255 2.80 10.29 -22.72
CA PRO A 255 3.91 11.19 -23.05
C PRO A 255 4.10 12.26 -21.97
N TYR A 256 5.35 12.66 -21.70
CA TYR A 256 5.62 13.86 -20.92
C TYR A 256 5.12 15.06 -21.76
N VAL A 257 3.93 15.54 -21.44
CA VAL A 257 3.49 16.84 -21.95
C VAL A 257 4.29 17.87 -21.15
N GLY A 258 5.06 18.69 -21.84
CA GLY A 258 5.97 19.67 -21.21
C GLY A 258 5.27 20.49 -20.13
N ALA A 259 6.05 20.82 -19.11
CA ALA A 259 5.66 21.71 -18.04
C ALA A 259 5.39 23.11 -18.55
#